data_35299498a2b01ed373c710970d978213
#
_entry.id   35299498a2b01ed373c710970d978213
#
_cell.length_a   1.000
_cell.length_b   1.000
_cell.length_c   1.000
_cell.angle_alpha   90.00
_cell.angle_beta   90.00
_cell.angle_gamma   90.00
#
_symmetry.space_group_name_H-M   'P 1'
#
loop_
_entity.id
_entity.type
_entity.pdbx_description
1 polymer ?
#
loop_
_entity_poly.entity_id
_entity_poly.type
_entity_poly.pdbx_seq_one_letter_code
_entity_poly.pdbx_strand_id
1 'polypeptide(L)'
;NTPTSTQRGIFVSQIAVLGLGNFGTALARNWLLAGHTVSGWTVEQEVFDSIEATSINEKYLPDIELTGLAASMDIAASVQGAEIVVLALPSGVVLSVFDDLLPHLQPGQILMDLAKGLAPGDRLISDVIDEKLQAAGKHNPVCVMMGPTIAPELARGVYTTALVASADKALAERMAATLTTRTLTLAAASDPLGAEYWGAFKNVIALACGVVDGLKTDGRGGDNLKAAVFTAGYREAVKLLPELGAAVDTAFSAAGIGDLFVTATSPHGRNREMGERLGKGQSLEQAQGEMVMVSEGVRAARMFQALFAAEGLAAPFVDTVCALLDGEADIDTFLQRVMAAA
;
A
#
# COMPACT_ATOMS: atom_id res chain seq x y z
N ASN A 1 38.52 18.93 4.02
CA ASN A 1 37.68 18.93 5.26
C ASN A 1 36.30 18.39 4.90
N THR A 2 36.15 17.09 5.02
CA THR A 2 34.89 16.38 4.94
C THR A 2 34.11 16.62 6.25
N PRO A 3 32.82 16.97 6.24
CA PRO A 3 32.10 17.14 7.48
C PRO A 3 31.88 15.74 8.10
N THR A 4 32.34 15.63 9.33
CA THR A 4 32.13 14.48 10.24
C THR A 4 30.66 14.18 10.39
N SER A 5 30.32 12.90 10.34
CA SER A 5 29.02 12.33 10.63
C SER A 5 28.47 12.85 11.95
N THR A 6 27.53 13.77 11.88
CA THR A 6 26.69 14.14 13.02
C THR A 6 25.89 12.88 13.40
N GLN A 7 26.14 12.32 14.58
CA GLN A 7 25.25 11.38 15.24
C GLN A 7 23.87 12.04 15.34
N ARG A 8 22.95 11.65 14.44
CA ARG A 8 21.53 11.96 14.63
C ARG A 8 21.11 11.19 15.87
N GLY A 9 20.73 11.92 16.93
CA GLY A 9 20.13 11.30 18.11
C GLY A 9 18.97 10.42 17.65
N ILE A 10 18.99 9.13 17.99
CA ILE A 10 17.88 8.22 17.73
C ILE A 10 16.76 8.68 18.66
N PHE A 11 15.70 9.26 18.11
CA PHE A 11 14.48 9.55 18.85
C PHE A 11 13.74 8.23 19.06
N VAL A 12 13.81 7.67 20.25
CA VAL A 12 13.04 6.49 20.63
C VAL A 12 11.58 6.90 20.79
N SER A 13 10.69 6.30 20.04
CA SER A 13 9.24 6.53 20.12
C SER A 13 8.51 5.24 20.51
N GLN A 14 7.32 5.41 21.10
CA GLN A 14 6.38 4.32 21.33
C GLN A 14 5.44 4.20 20.12
N ILE A 15 5.48 3.07 19.44
CA ILE A 15 4.77 2.81 18.19
C ILE A 15 3.78 1.67 18.41
N ALA A 16 2.50 1.88 18.09
CA ALA A 16 1.50 0.83 18.01
C ALA A 16 1.28 0.44 16.54
N VAL A 17 1.41 -0.85 16.22
CA VAL A 17 1.16 -1.39 14.88
C VAL A 17 -0.14 -2.19 14.90
N LEU A 18 -1.19 -1.67 14.27
CA LEU A 18 -2.47 -2.35 14.16
C LEU A 18 -2.52 -3.19 12.88
N GLY A 19 -2.55 -4.51 13.06
CA GLY A 19 -2.49 -5.50 11.99
C GLY A 19 -1.12 -6.17 11.87
N LEU A 20 -0.93 -7.26 12.63
CA LEU A 20 0.28 -8.09 12.59
C LEU A 20 0.22 -9.14 11.44
N GLY A 21 -0.20 -8.70 10.24
CA GLY A 21 0.01 -9.42 8.99
C GLY A 21 1.46 -9.33 8.50
N ASN A 22 1.73 -9.73 7.25
CA ASN A 22 3.09 -9.69 6.70
C ASN A 22 3.76 -8.32 6.87
N PHE A 23 3.07 -7.25 6.43
CA PHE A 23 3.68 -5.91 6.39
C PHE A 23 3.81 -5.28 7.78
N GLY A 24 2.77 -5.35 8.61
CA GLY A 24 2.84 -4.84 9.98
C GLY A 24 3.90 -5.54 10.82
N THR A 25 4.03 -6.86 10.69
CA THR A 25 5.09 -7.65 11.34
C THR A 25 6.48 -7.22 10.88
N ALA A 26 6.67 -6.98 9.57
CA ALA A 26 7.96 -6.55 9.02
C ALA A 26 8.36 -5.16 9.52
N LEU A 27 7.42 -4.22 9.60
CA LEU A 27 7.64 -2.88 10.14
C LEU A 27 7.93 -2.91 11.64
N ALA A 28 7.14 -3.66 12.41
CA ALA A 28 7.38 -3.84 13.84
C ALA A 28 8.81 -4.33 14.11
N ARG A 29 9.25 -5.37 13.40
CA ARG A 29 10.64 -5.86 13.46
C ARG A 29 11.66 -4.78 13.14
N ASN A 30 11.45 -4.03 12.07
CA ASN A 30 12.39 -3.01 11.62
C ASN A 30 12.56 -1.89 12.66
N TRP A 31 11.47 -1.45 13.28
CA TRP A 31 11.47 -0.43 14.32
C TRP A 31 11.98 -0.93 15.67
N LEU A 32 11.69 -2.20 16.05
CA LEU A 32 12.32 -2.83 17.23
C LEU A 32 13.84 -2.84 17.10
N LEU A 33 14.37 -3.23 15.93
CA LEU A 33 15.82 -3.23 15.67
C LEU A 33 16.44 -1.82 15.66
N ALA A 34 15.63 -0.80 15.39
CA ALA A 34 16.05 0.60 15.47
C ALA A 34 16.01 1.15 16.91
N GLY A 35 15.50 0.38 17.87
CA GLY A 35 15.44 0.74 19.28
C GLY A 35 14.13 1.41 19.72
N HIS A 36 13.11 1.43 18.88
CA HIS A 36 11.77 1.88 19.28
C HIS A 36 11.10 0.86 20.19
N THR A 37 10.17 1.33 21.04
CA THR A 37 9.24 0.46 21.75
C THR A 37 8.04 0.22 20.84
N VAL A 38 7.72 -1.07 20.60
CA VAL A 38 6.65 -1.42 19.65
C VAL A 38 5.64 -2.32 20.33
N SER A 39 4.36 -1.92 20.26
CA SER A 39 3.21 -2.78 20.52
C SER A 39 2.56 -3.20 19.21
N GLY A 40 1.89 -4.35 19.19
CA GLY A 40 1.24 -4.85 18.00
C GLY A 40 -0.14 -5.43 18.31
N TRP A 41 -1.12 -5.12 17.49
CA TRP A 41 -2.47 -5.65 17.61
C TRP A 41 -2.79 -6.62 16.49
N THR A 42 -3.47 -7.72 16.84
CA THR A 42 -4.00 -8.69 15.91
C THR A 42 -5.36 -9.21 16.37
N VAL A 43 -6.22 -9.58 15.41
CA VAL A 43 -7.48 -10.32 15.69
C VAL A 43 -7.29 -11.83 15.63
N GLU A 44 -6.12 -12.28 15.20
CA GLU A 44 -5.84 -13.68 14.94
C GLU A 44 -5.21 -14.34 16.17
N GLN A 45 -5.96 -15.22 16.82
CA GLN A 45 -5.50 -15.91 18.01
C GLN A 45 -4.18 -16.67 17.77
N GLU A 46 -4.05 -17.37 16.63
CA GLU A 46 -2.85 -18.11 16.26
C GLU A 46 -1.60 -17.23 16.14
N VAL A 47 -1.77 -15.98 15.64
CA VAL A 47 -0.69 -15.00 15.52
C VAL A 47 -0.28 -14.50 16.90
N PHE A 48 -1.24 -14.18 17.75
CA PHE A 48 -1.00 -13.76 19.13
C PHE A 48 -0.26 -14.85 19.92
N ASP A 49 -0.80 -16.07 19.90
CA ASP A 49 -0.23 -17.20 20.64
C ASP A 49 1.20 -17.54 20.21
N SER A 50 1.49 -17.50 18.89
CA SER A 50 2.83 -17.77 18.38
C SER A 50 3.84 -16.72 18.80
N ILE A 51 3.47 -15.44 18.76
CA ILE A 51 4.35 -14.34 19.17
C ILE A 51 4.63 -14.40 20.68
N GLU A 52 3.60 -14.63 21.51
CA GLU A 52 3.77 -14.75 22.96
C GLU A 52 4.64 -15.97 23.35
N ALA A 53 4.51 -17.09 22.64
CA ALA A 53 5.23 -18.30 22.97
C ALA A 53 6.69 -18.27 22.47
N THR A 54 6.95 -17.73 21.28
CA THR A 54 8.23 -17.89 20.56
C THR A 54 8.88 -16.59 20.13
N SER A 55 8.20 -15.44 20.28
CA SER A 55 8.57 -14.16 19.69
C SER A 55 8.69 -14.23 18.16
N ILE A 56 7.92 -15.11 17.50
CA ILE A 56 7.88 -15.28 16.05
C ILE A 56 6.43 -15.26 15.58
N ASN A 57 6.15 -14.59 14.48
CA ASN A 57 4.88 -14.70 13.79
C ASN A 57 4.96 -15.84 12.77
N GLU A 58 4.70 -17.06 13.23
CA GLU A 58 4.85 -18.29 12.45
C GLU A 58 3.97 -18.32 11.18
N LYS A 59 2.82 -17.64 11.22
CA LYS A 59 1.90 -17.60 10.08
C LYS A 59 2.42 -16.75 8.93
N TYR A 60 2.99 -15.60 9.25
CA TYR A 60 3.30 -14.57 8.26
C TYR A 60 4.79 -14.44 7.95
N LEU A 61 5.65 -14.52 8.96
CA LEU A 61 7.10 -14.38 8.83
C LEU A 61 7.83 -15.37 9.76
N PRO A 62 7.78 -16.68 9.47
CA PRO A 62 8.23 -17.74 10.38
C PRO A 62 9.73 -17.68 10.72
N ASP A 63 10.55 -17.05 9.88
CA ASP A 63 12.01 -16.95 10.08
C ASP A 63 12.43 -15.63 10.77
N ILE A 64 11.47 -14.85 11.28
CA ILE A 64 11.72 -13.48 11.74
C ILE A 64 11.43 -13.38 13.23
N GLU A 65 12.49 -13.13 14.02
CA GLU A 65 12.40 -12.89 15.44
C GLU A 65 11.89 -11.48 15.75
N LEU A 66 10.95 -11.39 16.70
CA LEU A 66 10.25 -10.16 17.13
C LEU A 66 10.50 -9.87 18.61
N THR A 67 11.66 -10.22 19.12
CA THR A 67 12.02 -10.00 20.53
C THR A 67 11.74 -8.56 20.94
N GLY A 68 10.93 -8.38 21.99
CA GLY A 68 10.51 -7.07 22.51
C GLY A 68 9.20 -6.53 21.93
N LEU A 69 8.54 -7.24 21.00
CA LEU A 69 7.20 -6.89 20.57
C LEU A 69 6.18 -7.23 21.67
N ALA A 70 5.41 -6.24 22.10
CA ALA A 70 4.27 -6.46 22.99
C ALA A 70 3.02 -6.73 22.13
N ALA A 71 2.68 -8.00 21.90
CA ALA A 71 1.49 -8.37 21.15
C ALA A 71 0.22 -8.27 22.01
N SER A 72 -0.91 -7.95 21.40
CA SER A 72 -2.21 -7.89 22.07
C SER A 72 -3.36 -8.16 21.08
N MET A 73 -4.45 -8.70 21.60
CA MET A 73 -5.73 -8.79 20.92
C MET A 73 -6.70 -7.69 21.35
N ASP A 74 -6.33 -6.90 22.36
CA ASP A 74 -7.10 -5.73 22.83
C ASP A 74 -6.53 -4.46 22.15
N ILE A 75 -7.36 -3.83 21.31
CA ILE A 75 -6.99 -2.63 20.56
C ILE A 75 -6.68 -1.45 21.51
N ALA A 76 -7.44 -1.31 22.60
CA ALA A 76 -7.24 -0.24 23.58
C ALA A 76 -5.88 -0.38 24.29
N ALA A 77 -5.55 -1.59 24.73
CA ALA A 77 -4.25 -1.89 25.34
C ALA A 77 -3.09 -1.66 24.36
N SER A 78 -3.27 -2.01 23.09
CA SER A 78 -2.24 -1.88 22.06
C SER A 78 -1.82 -0.43 21.78
N VAL A 79 -2.74 0.53 21.90
CA VAL A 79 -2.48 1.95 21.59
C VAL A 79 -2.19 2.79 22.83
N GLN A 80 -2.25 2.20 24.00
CA GLN A 80 -2.01 2.91 25.25
C GLN A 80 -0.56 3.40 25.33
N GLY A 81 -0.37 4.71 25.46
CA GLY A 81 0.95 5.34 25.54
C GLY A 81 1.71 5.46 24.22
N ALA A 82 1.15 4.94 23.11
CA ALA A 82 1.76 5.11 21.80
C ALA A 82 1.78 6.58 21.36
N GLU A 83 2.90 7.05 20.82
CA GLU A 83 3.00 8.34 20.14
C GLU A 83 2.54 8.26 18.69
N ILE A 84 2.77 7.10 18.07
CA ILE A 84 2.46 6.81 16.66
C ILE A 84 1.60 5.55 16.61
N VAL A 85 0.47 5.63 15.94
CA VAL A 85 -0.44 4.51 15.69
C VAL A 85 -0.46 4.22 14.20
N VAL A 86 0.04 3.05 13.81
CA VAL A 86 0.22 2.63 12.43
C VAL A 86 -0.90 1.66 12.04
N LEU A 87 -1.66 2.01 11.00
CA LEU A 87 -2.75 1.19 10.47
C LEU A 87 -2.21 0.30 9.34
N ALA A 88 -1.64 -0.86 9.70
CA ALA A 88 -1.07 -1.84 8.77
C ALA A 88 -2.12 -2.86 8.30
N LEU A 89 -3.23 -2.37 7.79
CA LEU A 89 -4.45 -3.12 7.51
C LEU A 89 -4.79 -3.10 6.01
N PRO A 90 -5.49 -4.13 5.49
CA PRO A 90 -6.03 -4.08 4.13
C PRO A 90 -7.06 -2.95 3.97
N SER A 91 -7.11 -2.33 2.78
CA SER A 91 -8.02 -1.22 2.47
C SER A 91 -9.51 -1.55 2.72
N GLY A 92 -9.90 -2.83 2.59
CA GLY A 92 -11.26 -3.28 2.83
C GLY A 92 -11.69 -3.34 4.30
N VAL A 93 -10.75 -3.29 5.26
CA VAL A 93 -11.05 -3.44 6.69
C VAL A 93 -10.54 -2.29 7.55
N VAL A 94 -9.65 -1.44 7.04
CA VAL A 94 -8.99 -0.39 7.83
C VAL A 94 -10.00 0.55 8.48
N LEU A 95 -11.07 0.94 7.78
CA LEU A 95 -12.07 1.86 8.31
C LEU A 95 -12.95 1.24 9.40
N SER A 96 -13.27 -0.05 9.31
CA SER A 96 -14.01 -0.73 10.38
C SER A 96 -13.15 -0.88 11.64
N VAL A 97 -11.87 -1.22 11.48
CA VAL A 97 -10.93 -1.27 12.62
C VAL A 97 -10.69 0.14 13.18
N PHE A 98 -10.69 1.16 12.32
CA PHE A 98 -10.59 2.55 12.79
C PHE A 98 -11.80 2.97 13.63
N ASP A 99 -13.01 2.50 13.33
CA ASP A 99 -14.18 2.73 14.16
C ASP A 99 -14.03 2.13 15.58
N ASP A 100 -13.44 0.95 15.68
CA ASP A 100 -13.14 0.31 16.97
C ASP A 100 -11.98 1.04 17.70
N LEU A 101 -11.01 1.58 16.97
CA LEU A 101 -9.88 2.33 17.52
C LEU A 101 -10.28 3.71 18.03
N LEU A 102 -11.18 4.40 17.33
CA LEU A 102 -11.49 5.82 17.52
C LEU A 102 -11.82 6.21 18.98
N PRO A 103 -12.60 5.44 19.77
CA PRO A 103 -12.87 5.74 21.18
C PRO A 103 -11.59 5.77 22.06
N HIS A 104 -10.57 5.01 21.69
CA HIS A 104 -9.36 4.77 22.47
C HIS A 104 -8.21 5.71 22.14
N LEU A 105 -8.32 6.49 21.04
CA LEU A 105 -7.29 7.45 20.64
C LEU A 105 -7.13 8.56 21.69
N GLN A 106 -5.87 8.84 22.04
CA GLN A 106 -5.50 9.92 22.94
C GLN A 106 -5.09 11.17 22.15
N PRO A 107 -5.29 12.38 22.71
CA PRO A 107 -4.81 13.61 22.09
C PRO A 107 -3.31 13.56 21.79
N GLY A 108 -2.92 14.00 20.58
CA GLY A 108 -1.54 14.07 20.15
C GLY A 108 -0.94 12.79 19.56
N GLN A 109 -1.64 11.66 19.64
CA GLN A 109 -1.23 10.46 18.90
C GLN A 109 -1.32 10.73 17.39
N ILE A 110 -0.27 10.35 16.67
CA ILE A 110 -0.19 10.51 15.21
C ILE A 110 -0.66 9.21 14.55
N LEU A 111 -1.57 9.33 13.61
CA LEU A 111 -2.04 8.20 12.81
C LEU A 111 -1.21 8.09 11.53
N MET A 112 -0.83 6.86 11.17
CA MET A 112 -0.16 6.57 9.90
C MET A 112 -0.91 5.45 9.18
N ASP A 113 -1.58 5.79 8.08
CA ASP A 113 -2.25 4.80 7.23
C ASP A 113 -1.29 4.21 6.21
N LEU A 114 -1.37 2.89 6.03
CA LEU A 114 -0.56 2.12 5.09
C LEU A 114 -1.41 1.43 4.01
N ALA A 115 -2.71 1.63 4.03
CA ALA A 115 -3.63 0.94 3.13
C ALA A 115 -3.43 1.40 1.67
N LYS A 116 -3.30 0.42 0.77
CA LYS A 116 -3.05 0.67 -0.66
C LYS A 116 -4.34 0.50 -1.46
N GLY A 117 -5.31 1.39 -1.25
CA GLY A 117 -6.60 1.34 -1.91
C GLY A 117 -7.46 2.53 -1.52
N LEU A 118 -8.65 2.62 -2.09
CA LEU A 118 -9.60 3.67 -1.78
C LEU A 118 -10.72 3.15 -0.85
N ALA A 119 -11.32 4.06 -0.11
CA ALA A 119 -12.53 3.84 0.68
C ALA A 119 -13.76 3.65 -0.22
N PRO A 120 -14.90 3.15 0.30
CA PRO A 120 -16.17 3.15 -0.42
C PRO A 120 -16.56 4.55 -0.91
N GLY A 121 -17.13 4.63 -2.12
CA GLY A 121 -17.50 5.89 -2.76
C GLY A 121 -16.30 6.62 -3.37
N ASP A 122 -15.26 5.87 -3.74
CA ASP A 122 -14.06 6.34 -4.47
C ASP A 122 -13.27 7.44 -3.73
N ARG A 123 -13.33 7.41 -2.40
CA ARG A 123 -12.74 8.39 -1.50
C ARG A 123 -11.38 7.92 -0.98
N LEU A 124 -10.53 8.84 -0.61
CA LEU A 124 -9.29 8.53 0.10
C LEU A 124 -9.59 8.00 1.50
N ILE A 125 -8.80 7.03 1.95
CA ILE A 125 -8.94 6.48 3.30
C ILE A 125 -8.57 7.54 4.34
N SER A 126 -7.52 8.31 4.09
CA SER A 126 -7.10 9.41 4.98
C SER A 126 -8.19 10.47 5.17
N ASP A 127 -8.92 10.85 4.11
CA ASP A 127 -10.03 11.80 4.20
C ASP A 127 -11.16 11.27 5.07
N VAL A 128 -11.50 9.99 4.92
CA VAL A 128 -12.55 9.35 5.74
C VAL A 128 -12.13 9.25 7.20
N ILE A 129 -10.85 8.97 7.47
CA ILE A 129 -10.28 8.98 8.83
C ILE A 129 -10.39 10.39 9.43
N ASP A 130 -9.99 11.42 8.71
CA ASP A 130 -10.05 12.82 9.16
C ASP A 130 -11.50 13.25 9.48
N GLU A 131 -12.46 12.90 8.63
CA GLU A 131 -13.87 13.17 8.90
C GLU A 131 -14.40 12.49 10.17
N LYS A 132 -14.03 11.20 10.36
CA LYS A 132 -14.41 10.46 11.56
C LYS A 132 -13.80 11.06 12.83
N LEU A 133 -12.54 11.52 12.76
CA LEU A 133 -11.88 12.24 13.85
C LEU A 133 -12.62 13.54 14.18
N GLN A 134 -12.92 14.35 13.17
CA GLN A 134 -13.65 15.62 13.35
C GLN A 134 -15.04 15.39 13.94
N ALA A 135 -15.77 14.40 13.44
CA ALA A 135 -17.09 14.04 13.97
C ALA A 135 -17.05 13.60 15.45
N ALA A 136 -15.95 12.99 15.89
CA ALA A 136 -15.69 12.58 17.27
C ALA A 136 -15.06 13.69 18.13
N GLY A 137 -14.84 14.90 17.59
CA GLY A 137 -14.17 16.01 18.29
C GLY A 137 -12.69 15.75 18.57
N LYS A 138 -12.03 14.90 17.78
CA LYS A 138 -10.62 14.55 17.89
C LYS A 138 -9.81 15.26 16.80
N HIS A 139 -8.55 15.56 17.10
CA HIS A 139 -7.64 16.31 16.22
C HIS A 139 -6.28 15.61 16.09
N ASN A 140 -6.32 14.30 15.97
CA ASN A 140 -5.11 13.48 15.79
C ASN A 140 -4.54 13.73 14.39
N PRO A 141 -3.24 14.07 14.25
CA PRO A 141 -2.64 14.27 12.94
C PRO A 141 -2.60 12.96 12.14
N VAL A 142 -2.88 13.04 10.84
CA VAL A 142 -2.86 11.88 9.92
C VAL A 142 -1.74 12.05 8.90
N CYS A 143 -1.02 10.96 8.65
CA CYS A 143 -0.09 10.82 7.54
C CYS A 143 -0.28 9.46 6.88
N VAL A 144 0.23 9.31 5.66
CA VAL A 144 0.22 8.05 4.91
C VAL A 144 1.64 7.61 4.61
N MET A 145 1.89 6.30 4.51
CA MET A 145 3.18 5.78 4.06
C MET A 145 2.99 4.82 2.88
N MET A 146 3.60 5.17 1.75
CA MET A 146 3.50 4.41 0.50
C MET A 146 4.88 4.15 -0.10
N GLY A 147 5.05 3.03 -0.78
CA GLY A 147 6.31 2.71 -1.45
C GLY A 147 6.54 1.22 -1.67
N PRO A 148 7.66 0.85 -2.32
CA PRO A 148 8.06 -0.52 -2.63
C PRO A 148 8.50 -1.26 -1.35
N THR A 149 7.55 -1.87 -0.64
CA THR A 149 7.76 -2.46 0.68
C THR A 149 7.35 -3.93 0.70
N ILE A 150 8.13 -4.80 0.05
CA ILE A 150 7.93 -6.26 0.13
C ILE A 150 8.27 -6.72 1.55
N ALA A 151 7.26 -7.18 2.28
CA ALA A 151 7.38 -7.46 3.70
C ALA A 151 8.49 -8.46 4.07
N PRO A 152 8.65 -9.62 3.41
CA PRO A 152 9.74 -10.54 3.72
C PRO A 152 11.14 -9.95 3.47
N GLU A 153 11.30 -9.06 2.49
CA GLU A 153 12.56 -8.39 2.21
C GLU A 153 12.87 -7.36 3.29
N LEU A 154 11.90 -6.50 3.62
CA LEU A 154 12.01 -5.53 4.69
C LEU A 154 12.34 -6.20 6.04
N ALA A 155 11.65 -7.29 6.38
CA ALA A 155 11.88 -8.04 7.60
C ALA A 155 13.29 -8.64 7.68
N ARG A 156 13.87 -9.06 6.56
CA ARG A 156 15.26 -9.54 6.48
C ARG A 156 16.31 -8.44 6.41
N GLY A 157 15.89 -7.18 6.41
CA GLY A 157 16.78 -6.03 6.40
C GLY A 157 17.35 -5.70 5.03
N VAL A 158 16.66 -6.05 3.94
CA VAL A 158 16.97 -5.56 2.60
C VAL A 158 16.69 -4.06 2.56
N TYR A 159 17.60 -3.28 2.00
CA TYR A 159 17.44 -1.83 1.89
C TYR A 159 16.17 -1.48 1.13
N THR A 160 15.33 -0.70 1.79
CA THR A 160 13.98 -0.35 1.35
C THR A 160 13.80 1.16 1.45
N THR A 161 13.06 1.75 0.53
CA THR A 161 12.63 3.14 0.60
C THR A 161 11.12 3.26 0.52
N ALA A 162 10.57 4.26 1.21
CA ALA A 162 9.16 4.61 1.10
C ALA A 162 8.97 6.13 1.25
N LEU A 163 7.77 6.61 0.96
CA LEU A 163 7.34 7.99 1.12
C LEU A 163 6.42 8.09 2.32
N VAL A 164 6.67 9.04 3.20
CA VAL A 164 5.70 9.49 4.22
C VAL A 164 5.13 10.83 3.77
N ALA A 165 3.82 10.90 3.63
CA ALA A 165 3.15 12.10 3.17
C ALA A 165 2.09 12.59 4.16
N SER A 166 1.99 13.91 4.29
CA SER A 166 0.95 14.62 5.05
C SER A 166 0.77 16.00 4.45
N ALA A 167 -0.45 16.56 4.52
CA ALA A 167 -0.68 17.96 4.17
C ALA A 167 0.15 18.92 5.06
N ASP A 168 0.44 18.54 6.30
CA ASP A 168 1.43 19.20 7.16
C ASP A 168 2.84 18.67 6.82
N LYS A 169 3.60 19.47 6.07
CA LYS A 169 4.98 19.16 5.69
C LYS A 169 5.88 18.89 6.89
N ALA A 170 5.73 19.66 7.97
CA ALA A 170 6.56 19.50 9.17
C ALA A 170 6.26 18.15 9.86
N LEU A 171 5.01 17.71 9.85
CA LEU A 171 4.63 16.37 10.31
C LEU A 171 5.29 15.30 9.45
N ALA A 172 5.18 15.39 8.12
CA ALA A 172 5.79 14.42 7.22
C ALA A 172 7.31 14.32 7.42
N GLU A 173 8.02 15.44 7.53
CA GLU A 173 9.45 15.50 7.78
C GLU A 173 9.83 14.88 9.14
N ARG A 174 9.06 15.18 10.19
CA ARG A 174 9.27 14.61 11.53
C ARG A 174 9.07 13.10 11.51
N MET A 175 7.98 12.61 10.89
CA MET A 175 7.67 11.20 10.82
C MET A 175 8.71 10.42 9.98
N ALA A 176 9.12 10.96 8.83
CA ALA A 176 10.17 10.39 8.02
C ALA A 176 11.50 10.29 8.80
N ALA A 177 11.89 11.35 9.52
CA ALA A 177 13.11 11.34 10.33
C ALA A 177 13.04 10.35 11.51
N THR A 178 11.89 10.25 12.18
CA THR A 178 11.69 9.37 13.36
C THR A 178 11.70 7.90 12.95
N LEU A 179 11.02 7.54 11.85
CA LEU A 179 10.79 6.14 11.45
C LEU A 179 11.81 5.61 10.45
N THR A 180 12.72 6.46 9.94
CA THR A 180 13.86 6.00 9.13
C THR A 180 14.81 5.18 9.99
N THR A 181 15.19 4.03 9.47
CA THR A 181 16.12 3.09 10.14
C THR A 181 17.36 2.88 9.26
N ARG A 182 18.22 1.96 9.67
CA ARG A 182 19.41 1.58 8.88
C ARG A 182 19.04 0.99 7.51
N THR A 183 17.92 0.30 7.42
CA THR A 183 17.49 -0.45 6.21
C THR A 183 16.19 0.05 5.60
N LEU A 184 15.47 0.95 6.27
CA LEU A 184 14.27 1.61 5.75
C LEU A 184 14.51 3.12 5.70
N THR A 185 14.64 3.67 4.51
CA THR A 185 14.76 5.13 4.30
C THR A 185 13.40 5.70 3.93
N LEU A 186 12.95 6.70 4.69
CA LEU A 186 11.68 7.38 4.44
C LEU A 186 11.93 8.79 3.92
N ALA A 187 11.35 9.12 2.77
CA ALA A 187 11.30 10.47 2.24
C ALA A 187 10.00 11.16 2.68
N ALA A 188 10.07 12.46 2.97
CA ALA A 188 8.89 13.25 3.33
C ALA A 188 8.29 13.91 2.09
N ALA A 189 6.95 13.98 2.02
CA ALA A 189 6.21 14.72 0.99
C ALA A 189 4.99 15.43 1.58
N SER A 190 4.51 16.46 0.88
CA SER A 190 3.29 17.19 1.25
C SER A 190 2.08 16.84 0.38
N ASP A 191 2.08 15.65 -0.22
CA ASP A 191 1.05 15.16 -1.14
C ASP A 191 0.51 13.79 -0.68
N PRO A 192 -0.26 13.72 0.41
CA PRO A 192 -0.87 12.47 0.86
C PRO A 192 -1.88 11.92 -0.16
N LEU A 193 -2.64 12.80 -0.81
CA LEU A 193 -3.61 12.45 -1.85
C LEU A 193 -2.95 11.71 -3.01
N GLY A 194 -1.88 12.28 -3.58
CA GLY A 194 -1.15 11.62 -4.66
C GLY A 194 -0.51 10.31 -4.22
N ALA A 195 0.02 10.22 -3.00
CA ALA A 195 0.57 8.98 -2.46
C ALA A 195 -0.47 7.86 -2.39
N GLU A 196 -1.70 8.14 -1.90
CA GLU A 196 -2.79 7.17 -1.84
C GLU A 196 -3.30 6.79 -3.25
N TYR A 197 -3.49 7.76 -4.14
CA TYR A 197 -3.90 7.47 -5.52
C TYR A 197 -2.89 6.58 -6.24
N TRP A 198 -1.59 6.87 -6.14
CA TRP A 198 -0.56 6.01 -6.72
C TRP A 198 -0.54 4.63 -6.08
N GLY A 199 -0.70 4.55 -4.75
CA GLY A 199 -0.80 3.29 -4.01
C GLY A 199 -1.95 2.39 -4.48
N ALA A 200 -3.06 2.99 -4.92
CA ALA A 200 -4.21 2.27 -5.47
C ALA A 200 -4.06 2.00 -6.98
N PHE A 201 -3.69 3.02 -7.78
CA PHE A 201 -3.65 2.93 -9.25
C PHE A 201 -2.60 1.94 -9.75
N LYS A 202 -1.44 1.84 -9.10
CA LYS A 202 -0.41 0.84 -9.46
C LYS A 202 -0.95 -0.59 -9.56
N ASN A 203 -1.99 -0.92 -8.79
CA ASN A 203 -2.59 -2.25 -8.79
C ASN A 203 -3.32 -2.55 -10.10
N VAL A 204 -3.88 -1.51 -10.75
CA VAL A 204 -4.49 -1.61 -12.09
C VAL A 204 -3.42 -1.94 -13.14
N ILE A 205 -2.30 -1.21 -13.09
CA ILE A 205 -1.19 -1.44 -14.03
C ILE A 205 -0.57 -2.82 -13.81
N ALA A 206 -0.39 -3.24 -12.55
CA ALA A 206 0.16 -4.54 -12.21
C ALA A 206 -0.74 -5.69 -12.70
N LEU A 207 -2.07 -5.52 -12.61
CA LEU A 207 -3.04 -6.47 -13.17
C LEU A 207 -2.87 -6.56 -14.70
N ALA A 208 -2.83 -5.44 -15.41
CA ALA A 208 -2.62 -5.40 -16.85
C ALA A 208 -1.28 -6.02 -17.28
N CYS A 209 -0.19 -5.78 -16.52
CA CYS A 209 1.09 -6.45 -16.73
C CYS A 209 1.00 -7.97 -16.52
N GLY A 210 0.17 -8.41 -15.58
CA GLY A 210 -0.12 -9.82 -15.34
C GLY A 210 -0.79 -10.50 -16.55
N VAL A 211 -1.69 -9.80 -17.25
CA VAL A 211 -2.29 -10.33 -18.50
C VAL A 211 -1.20 -10.73 -19.50
N VAL A 212 -0.17 -9.88 -19.63
CA VAL A 212 0.98 -10.20 -20.52
C VAL A 212 1.76 -11.42 -20.04
N ASP A 213 1.91 -11.59 -18.71
CA ASP A 213 2.56 -12.80 -18.18
C ASP A 213 1.77 -14.06 -18.50
N GLY A 214 0.44 -14.02 -18.48
CA GLY A 214 -0.42 -15.13 -18.90
C GLY A 214 -0.23 -15.52 -20.35
N LEU A 215 0.03 -14.55 -21.23
CA LEU A 215 0.27 -14.76 -22.66
C LEU A 215 1.65 -15.34 -22.99
N LYS A 216 2.57 -15.43 -22.03
CA LYS A 216 3.89 -16.08 -22.26
C LYS A 216 3.76 -17.57 -22.57
N THR A 217 2.70 -18.22 -22.09
CA THR A 217 2.48 -19.66 -22.31
C THR A 217 2.18 -20.01 -23.76
N ASP A 218 1.61 -19.10 -24.53
CA ASP A 218 1.28 -19.29 -25.96
C ASP A 218 2.21 -18.48 -26.90
N GLY A 219 3.27 -17.89 -26.35
CA GLY A 219 4.28 -17.16 -27.12
C GLY A 219 3.86 -15.74 -27.54
N ARG A 220 2.68 -15.26 -27.13
CA ARG A 220 2.20 -13.89 -27.42
C ARG A 220 2.66 -12.87 -26.38
N GLY A 221 3.04 -13.32 -25.18
CA GLY A 221 3.56 -12.49 -24.11
C GLY A 221 5.09 -12.34 -24.14
N GLY A 222 5.59 -11.22 -23.63
CA GLY A 222 7.04 -10.98 -23.54
C GLY A 222 7.35 -9.67 -22.83
N ASP A 223 8.63 -9.44 -22.57
CA ASP A 223 9.07 -8.26 -21.79
C ASP A 223 8.85 -6.94 -22.56
N ASN A 224 8.97 -6.94 -23.89
CA ASN A 224 8.64 -5.77 -24.71
C ASN A 224 7.16 -5.38 -24.60
N LEU A 225 6.25 -6.36 -24.69
CA LEU A 225 4.82 -6.12 -24.54
C LEU A 225 4.49 -5.67 -23.10
N LYS A 226 5.12 -6.30 -22.10
CA LYS A 226 4.95 -5.88 -20.70
C LYS A 226 5.40 -4.45 -20.47
N ALA A 227 6.53 -4.05 -21.05
CA ALA A 227 7.02 -2.67 -20.99
C ALA A 227 6.04 -1.69 -21.66
N ALA A 228 5.44 -2.05 -22.80
CA ALA A 228 4.45 -1.22 -23.46
C ALA A 228 3.19 -1.05 -22.61
N VAL A 229 2.63 -2.14 -22.05
CA VAL A 229 1.47 -2.10 -21.14
C VAL A 229 1.76 -1.27 -19.89
N PHE A 230 2.94 -1.47 -19.27
CA PHE A 230 3.40 -0.70 -18.12
C PHE A 230 3.46 0.80 -18.46
N THR A 231 4.07 1.13 -19.60
CA THR A 231 4.23 2.53 -20.02
C THR A 231 2.88 3.20 -20.34
N ALA A 232 1.96 2.49 -21.00
CA ALA A 232 0.63 3.01 -21.30
C ALA A 232 -0.13 3.39 -20.01
N GLY A 233 -0.18 2.47 -19.04
CA GLY A 233 -0.82 2.72 -17.75
C GLY A 233 -0.13 3.80 -16.93
N TYR A 234 1.21 3.81 -16.90
CA TYR A 234 1.97 4.84 -16.20
C TYR A 234 1.75 6.23 -16.78
N ARG A 235 1.77 6.36 -18.12
CA ARG A 235 1.50 7.64 -18.80
C ARG A 235 0.09 8.16 -18.52
N GLU A 236 -0.91 7.29 -18.53
CA GLU A 236 -2.28 7.67 -18.18
C GLU A 236 -2.36 8.17 -16.75
N ALA A 237 -1.77 7.43 -15.78
CA ALA A 237 -1.72 7.85 -14.38
C ALA A 237 -1.01 9.20 -14.19
N VAL A 238 0.16 9.40 -14.81
CA VAL A 238 0.91 10.69 -14.76
C VAL A 238 0.09 11.84 -15.31
N LYS A 239 -0.77 11.58 -16.29
CA LYS A 239 -1.63 12.61 -16.90
C LYS A 239 -2.89 12.88 -16.07
N LEU A 240 -3.55 11.84 -15.57
CA LEU A 240 -4.89 11.97 -15.00
C LEU A 240 -4.90 12.17 -13.48
N LEU A 241 -3.96 11.61 -12.72
CA LEU A 241 -3.96 11.80 -11.27
C LEU A 241 -3.73 13.28 -10.85
N PRO A 242 -2.94 14.10 -11.58
CA PRO A 242 -2.87 15.53 -11.30
C PRO A 242 -4.19 16.28 -11.50
N GLU A 243 -5.05 15.86 -12.43
CA GLU A 243 -6.38 16.44 -12.60
C GLU A 243 -7.29 16.17 -11.39
N LEU A 244 -6.98 15.13 -10.60
CA LEU A 244 -7.63 14.83 -9.34
C LEU A 244 -6.94 15.51 -8.13
N GLY A 245 -5.92 16.35 -8.37
CA GLY A 245 -5.21 17.11 -7.34
C GLY A 245 -3.89 16.51 -6.86
N ALA A 246 -3.44 15.35 -7.38
CA ALA A 246 -2.15 14.77 -7.04
C ALA A 246 -0.98 15.63 -7.54
N ALA A 247 0.10 15.75 -6.77
CA ALA A 247 1.29 16.39 -7.25
C ALA A 247 2.00 15.55 -8.32
N VAL A 248 2.44 16.17 -9.42
CA VAL A 248 3.13 15.49 -10.52
C VAL A 248 4.39 14.77 -10.03
N ASP A 249 5.15 15.37 -9.10
CA ASP A 249 6.39 14.82 -8.57
C ASP A 249 6.20 13.49 -7.82
N THR A 250 5.01 13.24 -7.26
CA THR A 250 4.68 11.97 -6.59
C THR A 250 4.78 10.78 -7.55
N ALA A 251 4.51 10.97 -8.83
CA ALA A 251 4.68 9.95 -9.87
C ALA A 251 6.12 9.40 -9.92
N PHE A 252 7.13 10.24 -9.68
CA PHE A 252 8.55 9.90 -9.77
C PHE A 252 9.17 9.49 -8.43
N SER A 253 8.35 9.39 -7.40
CA SER A 253 8.77 9.01 -6.04
C SER A 253 8.73 7.50 -5.80
N ALA A 254 9.12 7.09 -4.58
CA ALA A 254 8.95 5.73 -4.11
C ALA A 254 7.48 5.29 -4.11
N ALA A 255 6.52 6.18 -3.81
CA ALA A 255 5.09 5.88 -3.81
C ALA A 255 4.51 5.72 -5.23
N GLY A 256 5.06 6.42 -6.22
CA GLY A 256 4.69 6.34 -7.64
C GLY A 256 5.40 5.18 -8.34
N ILE A 257 6.37 5.52 -9.20
CA ILE A 257 7.06 4.55 -10.06
C ILE A 257 7.79 3.45 -9.27
N GLY A 258 8.30 3.76 -8.06
CA GLY A 258 9.01 2.76 -7.25
C GLY A 258 8.11 1.60 -6.83
N ASP A 259 6.96 1.90 -6.25
CA ASP A 259 6.00 0.88 -5.81
C ASP A 259 5.32 0.19 -6.99
N LEU A 260 5.07 0.93 -8.07
CA LEU A 260 4.56 0.37 -9.33
C LEU A 260 5.53 -0.65 -9.91
N PHE A 261 6.84 -0.32 -10.00
CA PHE A 261 7.84 -1.22 -10.55
C PHE A 261 7.84 -2.56 -9.82
N VAL A 262 7.93 -2.53 -8.50
CA VAL A 262 7.92 -3.75 -7.68
C VAL A 262 6.62 -4.53 -7.83
N THR A 263 5.47 -3.85 -7.83
CA THR A 263 4.16 -4.51 -7.91
C THR A 263 3.92 -5.17 -9.27
N ALA A 264 4.37 -4.55 -10.37
CA ALA A 264 4.19 -5.05 -11.73
C ALA A 264 5.21 -6.16 -12.11
N THR A 265 6.39 -6.20 -11.46
CA THR A 265 7.46 -7.13 -11.82
C THR A 265 7.66 -8.27 -10.83
N SER A 266 7.21 -8.13 -9.57
CA SER A 266 7.34 -9.18 -8.56
C SER A 266 6.51 -10.42 -8.94
N PRO A 267 7.09 -11.64 -8.86
CA PRO A 267 6.38 -12.87 -9.17
C PRO A 267 5.27 -13.21 -8.16
N HIS A 268 5.27 -12.58 -6.99
CA HIS A 268 4.37 -12.90 -5.88
C HIS A 268 3.19 -11.92 -5.72
N GLY A 269 2.96 -11.04 -6.69
CA GLY A 269 1.90 -10.03 -6.62
C GLY A 269 0.52 -10.58 -6.96
N ARG A 270 -0.46 -10.47 -6.05
CA ARG A 270 -1.85 -10.92 -6.26
C ARG A 270 -2.53 -10.27 -7.47
N ASN A 271 -2.29 -8.99 -7.70
CA ASN A 271 -2.85 -8.28 -8.85
C ASN A 271 -2.25 -8.81 -10.15
N ARG A 272 -0.93 -9.06 -10.17
CA ARG A 272 -0.26 -9.69 -11.30
C ARG A 272 -0.79 -11.13 -11.55
N GLU A 273 -0.98 -11.92 -10.48
CA GLU A 273 -1.55 -13.25 -10.57
C GLU A 273 -2.96 -13.23 -11.16
N MET A 274 -3.82 -12.31 -10.71
CA MET A 274 -5.16 -12.12 -11.28
C MET A 274 -5.05 -11.86 -12.80
N GLY A 275 -4.20 -10.93 -13.20
CA GLY A 275 -3.97 -10.63 -14.61
C GLY A 275 -3.45 -11.83 -15.39
N GLU A 276 -2.51 -12.61 -14.82
CA GLU A 276 -1.98 -13.82 -15.46
C GLU A 276 -3.06 -14.86 -15.75
N ARG A 277 -4.01 -15.04 -14.84
CA ARG A 277 -5.17 -15.93 -15.03
C ARG A 277 -6.08 -15.45 -16.17
N LEU A 278 -6.37 -14.15 -16.19
CA LEU A 278 -7.13 -13.54 -17.31
C LEU A 278 -6.39 -13.69 -18.63
N GLY A 279 -5.07 -13.48 -18.66
CA GLY A 279 -4.24 -13.66 -19.84
C GLY A 279 -4.21 -15.10 -20.36
N LYS A 280 -4.40 -16.09 -19.49
CA LYS A 280 -4.58 -17.51 -19.83
C LYS A 280 -6.00 -17.84 -20.30
N GLY A 281 -6.89 -16.86 -20.42
CA GLY A 281 -8.26 -17.03 -20.94
C GLY A 281 -9.31 -17.36 -19.88
N GLN A 282 -8.99 -17.30 -18.58
CA GLN A 282 -10.00 -17.43 -17.54
C GLN A 282 -10.91 -16.18 -17.51
N SER A 283 -12.19 -16.38 -17.20
CA SER A 283 -13.07 -15.26 -16.86
C SER A 283 -12.71 -14.69 -15.48
N LEU A 284 -13.14 -13.45 -15.20
CA LEU A 284 -12.94 -12.83 -13.87
C LEU A 284 -13.52 -13.72 -12.75
N GLU A 285 -14.70 -14.30 -12.95
CA GLU A 285 -15.36 -15.19 -11.98
C GLU A 285 -14.52 -16.44 -11.69
N GLN A 286 -14.00 -17.09 -12.76
CA GLN A 286 -13.12 -18.25 -12.62
C GLN A 286 -11.83 -17.91 -11.88
N ALA A 287 -11.19 -16.81 -12.29
CA ALA A 287 -9.93 -16.36 -11.66
C ALA A 287 -10.13 -16.01 -10.19
N GLN A 288 -11.23 -15.34 -9.83
CA GLN A 288 -11.55 -14.99 -8.43
C GLN A 288 -11.87 -16.23 -7.58
N GLY A 289 -12.59 -17.21 -8.15
CA GLY A 289 -12.94 -18.45 -7.46
C GLY A 289 -11.74 -19.32 -7.06
N GLU A 290 -10.63 -19.19 -7.77
CA GLU A 290 -9.37 -19.91 -7.49
C GLU A 290 -8.39 -19.13 -6.61
N MET A 291 -8.66 -17.85 -6.31
CA MET A 291 -7.82 -17.03 -5.46
C MET A 291 -8.36 -16.96 -4.03
N VAL A 292 -7.48 -17.13 -3.05
CA VAL A 292 -7.82 -17.07 -1.62
C VAL A 292 -8.26 -15.67 -1.18
N MET A 293 -7.83 -14.62 -1.90
CA MET A 293 -8.12 -13.23 -1.55
C MET A 293 -8.47 -12.42 -2.82
N VAL A 294 -9.41 -11.49 -2.68
CA VAL A 294 -9.81 -10.56 -3.74
C VAL A 294 -8.62 -9.69 -4.18
N SER A 295 -8.44 -9.55 -5.49
CA SER A 295 -7.45 -8.67 -6.08
C SER A 295 -7.88 -7.21 -5.92
N GLU A 296 -7.07 -6.39 -5.25
CA GLU A 296 -7.30 -4.95 -5.12
C GLU A 296 -7.30 -4.24 -6.48
N GLY A 297 -6.57 -4.75 -7.48
CA GLY A 297 -6.52 -4.19 -8.83
C GLY A 297 -7.84 -4.20 -9.56
N VAL A 298 -8.68 -5.22 -9.35
CA VAL A 298 -10.03 -5.29 -9.94
C VAL A 298 -10.91 -4.16 -9.39
N ARG A 299 -10.89 -4.00 -8.07
CA ARG A 299 -11.64 -2.93 -7.40
C ARG A 299 -11.12 -1.56 -7.82
N ALA A 300 -9.80 -1.36 -7.79
CA ALA A 300 -9.16 -0.10 -8.15
C ALA A 300 -9.48 0.30 -9.60
N ALA A 301 -9.47 -0.63 -10.56
CA ALA A 301 -9.81 -0.34 -11.95
C ALA A 301 -11.20 0.27 -12.07
N ARG A 302 -12.21 -0.36 -11.46
CA ARG A 302 -13.60 0.12 -11.50
C ARG A 302 -13.77 1.47 -10.78
N MET A 303 -13.09 1.64 -9.64
CA MET A 303 -13.14 2.90 -8.88
C MET A 303 -12.52 4.05 -9.67
N PHE A 304 -11.33 3.86 -10.29
CA PHE A 304 -10.72 4.90 -11.11
C PHE A 304 -11.51 5.17 -12.39
N GLN A 305 -12.14 4.16 -13.00
CA GLN A 305 -13.04 4.38 -14.12
C GLN A 305 -14.20 5.30 -13.74
N ALA A 306 -14.86 5.02 -12.62
CA ALA A 306 -15.96 5.85 -12.11
C ALA A 306 -15.50 7.27 -11.77
N LEU A 307 -14.34 7.39 -11.08
CA LEU A 307 -13.77 8.66 -10.67
C LEU A 307 -13.40 9.54 -11.88
N PHE A 308 -12.70 8.99 -12.86
CA PHE A 308 -12.34 9.73 -14.08
C PHE A 308 -13.57 10.11 -14.90
N ALA A 309 -14.57 9.23 -14.99
CA ALA A 309 -15.83 9.53 -15.67
C ALA A 309 -16.61 10.67 -14.99
N ALA A 310 -16.64 10.70 -13.65
CA ALA A 310 -17.29 11.76 -12.87
C ALA A 310 -16.65 13.14 -13.13
N GLU A 311 -15.32 13.17 -13.34
CA GLU A 311 -14.55 14.38 -13.66
C GLU A 311 -14.51 14.68 -15.18
N GLY A 312 -15.18 13.87 -16.01
CA GLY A 312 -15.18 14.04 -17.48
C GLY A 312 -13.83 13.77 -18.14
N LEU A 313 -12.97 12.99 -17.50
CA LEU A 313 -11.63 12.63 -17.98
C LEU A 313 -11.69 11.34 -18.81
N ALA A 314 -11.08 11.35 -19.99
CA ALA A 314 -10.94 10.15 -20.81
C ALA A 314 -9.78 9.28 -20.29
N ALA A 315 -10.08 8.03 -19.94
CA ALA A 315 -9.13 7.08 -19.34
C ALA A 315 -9.02 5.77 -20.16
N PRO A 316 -8.51 5.83 -21.41
CA PRO A 316 -8.55 4.69 -22.33
C PRO A 316 -7.85 3.45 -21.83
N PHE A 317 -6.79 3.57 -21.01
CA PHE A 317 -6.13 2.40 -20.42
C PHE A 317 -7.01 1.76 -19.34
N VAL A 318 -7.54 2.52 -18.39
CA VAL A 318 -8.45 2.02 -17.35
C VAL A 318 -9.70 1.43 -17.97
N ASP A 319 -10.33 2.11 -18.96
CA ASP A 319 -11.50 1.63 -19.69
C ASP A 319 -11.24 0.28 -20.37
N THR A 320 -10.03 0.13 -20.94
CA THR A 320 -9.63 -1.12 -21.59
C THR A 320 -9.45 -2.25 -20.57
N VAL A 321 -8.88 -1.96 -19.40
CA VAL A 321 -8.76 -2.94 -18.32
C VAL A 321 -10.15 -3.34 -17.81
N CYS A 322 -11.06 -2.39 -17.59
CA CYS A 322 -12.43 -2.67 -17.15
C CYS A 322 -13.20 -3.51 -18.20
N ALA A 323 -13.10 -3.17 -19.47
CA ALA A 323 -13.73 -3.95 -20.55
C ALA A 323 -13.25 -5.42 -20.60
N LEU A 324 -11.95 -5.68 -20.31
CA LEU A 324 -11.44 -7.03 -20.19
C LEU A 324 -12.01 -7.73 -18.94
N LEU A 325 -12.08 -7.05 -17.80
CA LEU A 325 -12.63 -7.60 -16.56
C LEU A 325 -14.12 -7.97 -16.69
N ASP A 326 -14.87 -7.18 -17.43
CA ASP A 326 -16.31 -7.38 -17.63
C ASP A 326 -16.64 -8.33 -18.83
N GLY A 327 -15.61 -8.84 -19.52
CA GLY A 327 -15.77 -9.73 -20.67
C GLY A 327 -16.28 -9.02 -21.94
N GLU A 328 -16.26 -7.70 -21.97
CA GLU A 328 -16.65 -6.88 -23.13
C GLU A 328 -15.53 -6.77 -24.16
N ALA A 329 -14.30 -7.02 -23.77
CA ALA A 329 -13.13 -7.13 -24.63
C ALA A 329 -12.44 -8.48 -24.45
N ASP A 330 -12.07 -9.12 -25.53
CA ASP A 330 -11.15 -10.24 -25.53
C ASP A 330 -9.68 -9.75 -25.41
N ILE A 331 -8.76 -10.69 -25.28
CA ILE A 331 -7.33 -10.39 -25.14
C ILE A 331 -6.78 -9.62 -26.35
N ASP A 332 -7.20 -9.95 -27.57
CA ASP A 332 -6.70 -9.28 -28.77
C ASP A 332 -7.17 -7.84 -28.84
N THR A 333 -8.43 -7.60 -28.50
CA THR A 333 -9.00 -6.25 -28.37
C THR A 333 -8.29 -5.45 -27.24
N PHE A 334 -8.05 -6.08 -26.09
CA PHE A 334 -7.28 -5.48 -25.00
C PHE A 334 -5.90 -5.01 -25.49
N LEU A 335 -5.14 -5.90 -26.13
CA LEU A 335 -3.81 -5.56 -26.63
C LEU A 335 -3.84 -4.44 -27.67
N GLN A 336 -4.78 -4.48 -28.64
CA GLN A 336 -4.91 -3.43 -29.64
C GLN A 336 -5.19 -2.06 -29.02
N ARG A 337 -6.11 -1.98 -28.05
CA ARG A 337 -6.45 -0.72 -27.36
C ARG A 337 -5.30 -0.20 -26.51
N VAL A 338 -4.63 -1.05 -25.76
CA VAL A 338 -3.47 -0.64 -24.95
C VAL A 338 -2.33 -0.15 -25.84
N MET A 339 -2.04 -0.83 -26.95
CA MET A 339 -0.99 -0.39 -27.89
C MET A 339 -1.34 0.92 -28.59
N ALA A 340 -2.63 1.23 -28.81
CA ALA A 340 -3.06 2.51 -29.34
C ALA A 340 -2.93 3.65 -28.31
N ALA A 341 -2.95 3.34 -27.02
CA ALA A 341 -2.77 4.30 -25.91
C ALA A 341 -1.29 4.48 -25.49
N ALA A 342 -0.39 3.58 -25.88
CA ALA A 342 1.04 3.65 -25.57
C ALA A 342 1.78 4.67 -26.46
#